data_6a38b8094d6086a43ddbcff7e85cf87f
#
_entry.id   6a38b8094d6086a43ddbcff7e85cf87f
#
_cell.length_a   1.000
_cell.length_b   1.000
_cell.length_c   1.000
_cell.angle_alpha   90.00
_cell.angle_beta   90.00
_cell.angle_gamma   90.00
#
_symmetry.space_group_name_H-M   'P 1'
#
loop_
_entity.id
_entity.type
_entity.pdbx_description
1 polymer ?
#
loop_
_entity_poly.entity_id
_entity_poly.type
_entity_poly.pdbx_seq_one_letter_code
_entity_poly.pdbx_strand_id
1 'polypeptide(L)'
;PRRGTGDLMAKYRKISPRIWSDAKFCSVSDDSKLLFLFVLTHPHMSSVGAMRGTIPGFASEIGWNLQRTAKGFGELFAKGLLNYDESASAIVAKNFIRHNTPENPNVVKAWALAFDDLPECELIASHFQTVKEFLKEYTKPFQEPFDKPFRKGLANQEQEQEQEQDKSIAHPRQHVNGVERLTALGVDEQAAKDWIAIRKAHRAPLTETAVKDLQCEAGKAGIPVAQAVLICARKSWRGFNHAWKWQDAD
;
A
#
# COMPACT_ATOMS: atom_id res chain seq x y z
N PRO A 1 -24.41 3.39 4.87
CA PRO A 1 -23.41 2.40 4.51
C PRO A 1 -22.06 3.09 4.44
N ARG A 2 -21.24 2.81 5.46
CA ARG A 2 -19.87 3.34 5.56
C ARG A 2 -19.04 2.64 4.50
N ARG A 3 -18.54 3.37 3.52
CA ARG A 3 -17.46 2.89 2.66
C ARG A 3 -16.20 2.88 3.52
N GLY A 4 -15.79 1.66 3.93
CA GLY A 4 -14.60 1.41 4.70
C GLY A 4 -13.34 1.82 3.92
N THR A 5 -12.37 2.25 4.69
CA THR A 5 -10.99 2.54 4.31
C THR A 5 -10.40 1.47 3.39
N GLY A 6 -9.95 1.94 2.23
CA GLY A 6 -8.90 1.40 1.38
C GLY A 6 -8.77 -0.10 1.22
N ASP A 7 -9.47 -0.64 0.23
CA ASP A 7 -9.23 -1.97 -0.33
C ASP A 7 -7.81 -2.03 -0.95
N LEU A 8 -6.80 -2.30 -0.10
CA LEU A 8 -5.43 -2.63 -0.52
C LEU A 8 -5.31 -4.11 -0.91
N MET A 9 -6.41 -4.85 -0.88
CA MET A 9 -6.43 -6.26 -1.30
C MET A 9 -6.34 -6.34 -2.82
N ALA A 10 -5.35 -7.07 -3.31
CA ALA A 10 -5.23 -7.35 -4.73
C ALA A 10 -6.50 -8.04 -5.23
N LYS A 11 -7.15 -7.49 -6.25
CA LYS A 11 -8.37 -8.03 -6.85
C LYS A 11 -8.16 -9.41 -7.50
N TYR A 12 -6.93 -9.80 -7.76
CA TYR A 12 -6.55 -11.10 -8.34
C TYR A 12 -5.17 -11.52 -7.85
N ARG A 13 -4.86 -12.81 -7.95
CA ARG A 13 -3.54 -13.37 -7.67
C ARG A 13 -2.95 -13.98 -8.94
N LYS A 14 -1.66 -13.72 -9.18
CA LYS A 14 -0.93 -14.34 -10.29
C LYS A 14 -0.53 -15.76 -9.87
N ILE A 15 -1.01 -16.77 -10.59
CA ILE A 15 -0.58 -18.16 -10.43
C ILE A 15 0.10 -18.56 -11.74
N SER A 16 1.38 -18.96 -11.64
CA SER A 16 2.13 -19.38 -12.82
C SER A 16 1.60 -20.70 -13.36
N PRO A 17 1.36 -20.84 -14.67
CA PRO A 17 0.99 -22.11 -15.28
C PRO A 17 2.03 -23.23 -15.03
N ARG A 18 3.28 -22.88 -14.73
CA ARG A 18 4.35 -23.84 -14.37
C ARG A 18 4.07 -24.63 -13.11
N ILE A 19 3.07 -24.24 -12.30
CA ILE A 19 2.62 -25.02 -11.13
C ILE A 19 2.29 -26.46 -11.53
N TRP A 20 1.70 -26.67 -12.71
CA TRP A 20 1.33 -27.99 -13.24
C TRP A 20 2.53 -28.82 -13.70
N SER A 21 3.72 -28.25 -13.76
CA SER A 21 4.99 -28.94 -14.06
C SER A 21 5.90 -29.01 -12.82
N ASP A 22 5.47 -28.48 -11.67
CA ASP A 22 6.23 -28.58 -10.42
C ASP A 22 6.09 -29.99 -9.83
N ALA A 23 7.22 -30.69 -9.68
CA ALA A 23 7.21 -32.08 -9.19
C ALA A 23 6.62 -32.23 -7.79
N LYS A 24 6.77 -31.23 -6.90
CA LYS A 24 6.20 -31.25 -5.55
C LYS A 24 4.70 -31.11 -5.62
N PHE A 25 4.22 -30.13 -6.39
CA PHE A 25 2.79 -29.89 -6.56
C PHE A 25 2.11 -31.06 -7.28
N CYS A 26 2.74 -31.64 -8.30
CA CYS A 26 2.18 -32.80 -9.01
C CYS A 26 2.12 -34.06 -8.14
N SER A 27 2.99 -34.18 -7.11
CA SER A 27 3.07 -35.37 -6.25
C SER A 27 2.09 -35.41 -5.08
N VAL A 28 1.36 -34.31 -4.83
CA VAL A 28 0.33 -34.28 -3.77
C VAL A 28 -1.05 -34.67 -4.29
N SER A 29 -1.95 -35.05 -3.39
CA SER A 29 -3.34 -35.42 -3.73
C SER A 29 -4.11 -34.24 -4.33
N ASP A 30 -5.21 -34.53 -5.01
CA ASP A 30 -6.06 -33.49 -5.62
C ASP A 30 -6.69 -32.59 -4.55
N ASP A 31 -7.00 -33.12 -3.37
CA ASP A 31 -7.43 -32.32 -2.22
C ASP A 31 -6.35 -31.33 -1.81
N SER A 32 -5.09 -31.75 -1.74
CA SER A 32 -3.95 -30.90 -1.41
C SER A 32 -3.69 -29.86 -2.49
N LYS A 33 -3.83 -30.20 -3.78
CA LYS A 33 -3.75 -29.23 -4.88
C LYS A 33 -4.82 -28.15 -4.74
N LEU A 34 -6.07 -28.55 -4.46
CA LEU A 34 -7.17 -27.60 -4.27
C LEU A 34 -6.92 -26.69 -3.04
N LEU A 35 -6.48 -27.28 -1.91
CA LEU A 35 -6.12 -26.51 -0.71
C LEU A 35 -4.98 -25.52 -0.98
N PHE A 36 -3.96 -25.91 -1.75
CA PHE A 36 -2.89 -25.02 -2.10
C PHE A 36 -3.37 -23.81 -2.91
N LEU A 37 -4.22 -24.04 -3.92
CA LEU A 37 -4.84 -22.98 -4.71
C LEU A 37 -5.77 -22.11 -3.85
N PHE A 38 -6.54 -22.70 -2.94
CA PHE A 38 -7.37 -22.00 -1.97
C PHE A 38 -6.54 -21.05 -1.10
N VAL A 39 -5.42 -21.54 -0.52
CA VAL A 39 -4.51 -20.72 0.29
C VAL A 39 -3.91 -19.58 -0.53
N LEU A 40 -3.42 -19.84 -1.75
CA LEU A 40 -2.82 -18.81 -2.62
C LEU A 40 -3.80 -17.69 -2.99
N THR A 41 -5.08 -18.02 -3.15
CA THR A 41 -6.14 -17.09 -3.56
C THR A 41 -6.99 -16.59 -2.40
N HIS A 42 -6.66 -16.98 -1.18
CA HIS A 42 -7.42 -16.61 0.02
C HIS A 42 -7.49 -15.08 0.21
N PRO A 43 -8.66 -14.52 0.60
CA PRO A 43 -8.80 -13.09 0.82
C PRO A 43 -7.79 -12.49 1.83
N HIS A 44 -7.45 -13.26 2.87
CA HIS A 44 -6.48 -12.83 3.89
C HIS A 44 -5.01 -13.08 3.55
N MET A 45 -4.72 -13.69 2.38
CA MET A 45 -3.34 -13.87 1.94
C MET A 45 -2.70 -12.50 1.68
N SER A 46 -1.64 -12.18 2.41
CA SER A 46 -0.90 -10.92 2.23
C SER A 46 -0.13 -10.87 0.90
N SER A 47 0.34 -9.69 0.56
CA SER A 47 1.15 -9.47 -0.65
C SER A 47 2.53 -10.15 -0.59
N VAL A 48 2.98 -10.56 0.58
CA VAL A 48 4.24 -11.30 0.78
C VAL A 48 4.04 -12.81 0.83
N GLY A 49 2.82 -13.32 0.68
CA GLY A 49 2.55 -14.76 0.68
C GLY A 49 2.50 -15.39 2.06
N ALA A 50 2.13 -14.61 3.07
CA ALA A 50 1.90 -15.07 4.42
C ALA A 50 0.54 -14.61 4.92
N MET A 51 -0.10 -15.35 5.81
CA MET A 51 -1.36 -14.97 6.44
C MET A 51 -1.55 -15.62 7.80
N ARG A 52 -2.45 -15.07 8.60
CA ARG A 52 -2.97 -15.75 9.79
C ARG A 52 -4.09 -16.70 9.37
N GLY A 53 -4.11 -17.89 9.95
CA GLY A 53 -5.17 -18.85 9.72
C GLY A 53 -4.96 -20.15 10.47
N THR A 54 -6.05 -20.87 10.73
CA THR A 54 -6.04 -22.17 11.41
C THR A 54 -6.62 -23.25 10.51
N ILE A 55 -6.16 -24.49 10.66
CA ILE A 55 -6.69 -25.61 9.87
C ILE A 55 -8.21 -25.80 10.07
N PRO A 56 -8.77 -25.70 11.31
CA PRO A 56 -10.22 -25.74 11.51
C PRO A 56 -10.96 -24.58 10.81
N GLY A 57 -10.39 -23.36 10.80
CA GLY A 57 -10.95 -22.22 10.09
C GLY A 57 -11.06 -22.50 8.59
N PHE A 58 -9.98 -22.95 7.98
CA PHE A 58 -9.96 -23.30 6.56
C PHE A 58 -10.89 -24.47 6.21
N ALA A 59 -11.03 -25.45 7.12
CA ALA A 59 -12.00 -26.54 6.94
C ALA A 59 -13.43 -26.00 6.84
N SER A 60 -13.78 -25.05 7.71
CA SER A 60 -15.08 -24.38 7.70
C SER A 60 -15.30 -23.56 6.43
N GLU A 61 -14.28 -22.79 6.01
CA GLU A 61 -14.39 -21.91 4.84
C GLU A 61 -14.50 -22.68 3.51
N ILE A 62 -13.74 -23.80 3.35
CA ILE A 62 -13.79 -24.63 2.15
C ILE A 62 -14.96 -25.62 2.15
N GLY A 63 -15.65 -25.75 3.29
CA GLY A 63 -16.78 -26.68 3.46
C GLY A 63 -16.37 -28.15 3.58
N TRP A 64 -15.16 -28.42 4.11
CA TRP A 64 -14.65 -29.78 4.31
C TRP A 64 -14.65 -30.15 5.79
N ASN A 65 -14.64 -31.46 6.07
CA ASN A 65 -14.42 -31.92 7.44
C ASN A 65 -12.92 -31.71 7.83
N LEU A 66 -12.68 -31.55 9.13
CA LEU A 66 -11.35 -31.26 9.68
C LEU A 66 -10.31 -32.32 9.30
N GLN A 67 -10.67 -33.61 9.32
CA GLN A 67 -9.73 -34.71 9.02
C GLN A 67 -9.21 -34.63 7.57
N ARG A 68 -10.09 -34.39 6.60
CA ARG A 68 -9.76 -34.24 5.19
C ARG A 68 -8.83 -33.02 4.99
N THR A 69 -9.19 -31.92 5.62
CA THR A 69 -8.43 -30.67 5.53
C THR A 69 -7.04 -30.81 6.17
N ALA A 70 -6.96 -31.38 7.37
CA ALA A 70 -5.70 -31.61 8.06
C ALA A 70 -4.77 -32.56 7.27
N LYS A 71 -5.33 -33.62 6.65
CA LYS A 71 -4.56 -34.53 5.79
C LYS A 71 -3.97 -33.77 4.59
N GLY A 72 -4.77 -32.97 3.91
CA GLY A 72 -4.32 -32.18 2.76
C GLY A 72 -3.23 -31.18 3.13
N PHE A 73 -3.40 -30.45 4.23
CA PHE A 73 -2.35 -29.55 4.73
C PHE A 73 -1.08 -30.32 5.11
N GLY A 74 -1.20 -31.50 5.76
CA GLY A 74 -0.05 -32.35 6.11
C GLY A 74 0.80 -32.71 4.88
N GLU A 75 0.18 -33.05 3.75
CA GLU A 75 0.90 -33.30 2.48
C GLU A 75 1.63 -32.03 1.99
N LEU A 76 0.98 -30.86 2.05
CA LEU A 76 1.56 -29.59 1.61
C LEU A 76 2.76 -29.17 2.47
N PHE A 77 2.68 -29.41 3.79
CA PHE A 77 3.78 -29.15 4.72
C PHE A 77 4.94 -30.13 4.47
N ALA A 78 4.65 -31.43 4.35
CA ALA A 78 5.65 -32.45 4.08
C ALA A 78 6.43 -32.21 2.76
N LYS A 79 5.75 -31.69 1.74
CA LYS A 79 6.40 -31.31 0.47
C LYS A 79 7.07 -29.93 0.51
N GLY A 80 6.89 -29.17 1.60
CA GLY A 80 7.43 -27.81 1.74
C GLY A 80 6.86 -26.83 0.70
N LEU A 81 5.58 -26.99 0.34
CA LEU A 81 4.83 -26.05 -0.45
C LEU A 81 4.27 -24.91 0.44
N LEU A 82 3.86 -25.26 1.66
CA LEU A 82 3.49 -24.35 2.73
C LEU A 82 4.32 -24.62 3.97
N ASN A 83 4.52 -23.59 4.79
CA ASN A 83 5.01 -23.69 6.15
C ASN A 83 3.94 -23.21 7.10
N TYR A 84 3.85 -23.81 8.29
CA TYR A 84 2.83 -23.50 9.30
C TYR A 84 3.42 -23.45 10.70
N ASP A 85 3.06 -22.42 11.44
CA ASP A 85 3.27 -22.32 12.88
C ASP A 85 1.90 -22.39 13.54
N GLU A 86 1.62 -23.52 14.21
CA GLU A 86 0.34 -23.77 14.85
C GLU A 86 0.11 -22.83 16.03
N SER A 87 1.14 -22.54 16.80
CA SER A 87 1.06 -21.69 18.00
C SER A 87 0.69 -20.25 17.68
N ALA A 88 1.24 -19.72 16.60
CA ALA A 88 0.96 -18.37 16.09
C ALA A 88 -0.17 -18.34 15.06
N SER A 89 -0.69 -19.52 14.66
CA SER A 89 -1.66 -19.64 13.57
C SER A 89 -1.17 -18.95 12.29
N ALA A 90 0.12 -19.08 11.98
CA ALA A 90 0.76 -18.44 10.84
C ALA A 90 1.02 -19.43 9.70
N ILE A 91 0.65 -19.06 8.47
CA ILE A 91 0.95 -19.83 7.26
C ILE A 91 1.79 -18.98 6.31
N VAL A 92 2.78 -19.60 5.69
CA VAL A 92 3.63 -19.01 4.66
C VAL A 92 3.64 -19.90 3.42
N ALA A 93 3.28 -19.34 2.28
CA ALA A 93 3.41 -20.00 0.98
C ALA A 93 4.84 -19.83 0.46
N LYS A 94 5.57 -20.95 0.39
CA LYS A 94 6.97 -20.95 -0.04
C LYS A 94 7.09 -20.47 -1.49
N ASN A 95 8.12 -19.69 -1.78
CA ASN A 95 8.39 -19.12 -3.12
C ASN A 95 7.32 -18.16 -3.67
N PHE A 96 6.32 -17.76 -2.87
CA PHE A 96 5.25 -16.85 -3.33
C PHE A 96 5.80 -15.59 -3.99
N ILE A 97 6.78 -14.91 -3.36
CA ILE A 97 7.38 -13.67 -3.86
C ILE A 97 8.12 -13.84 -5.19
N ARG A 98 8.66 -15.05 -5.48
CA ARG A 98 9.33 -15.33 -6.76
C ARG A 98 8.36 -15.36 -7.95
N HIS A 99 7.08 -15.66 -7.69
CA HIS A 99 6.01 -15.67 -8.68
C HIS A 99 5.20 -14.36 -8.69
N ASN A 100 5.35 -13.54 -7.64
CA ASN A 100 4.69 -12.26 -7.47
C ASN A 100 5.73 -11.15 -7.25
N THR A 101 6.68 -11.03 -8.18
CA THR A 101 7.78 -10.07 -8.11
C THR A 101 7.28 -8.64 -8.05
N PRO A 102 7.95 -7.73 -7.29
CA PRO A 102 7.53 -6.35 -7.18
C PRO A 102 7.82 -5.59 -8.48
N GLU A 103 6.84 -4.87 -8.98
CA GLU A 103 6.96 -4.09 -10.22
C GLU A 103 7.63 -2.71 -9.97
N ASN A 104 7.58 -2.22 -8.75
CA ASN A 104 8.17 -0.94 -8.37
C ASN A 104 8.45 -0.87 -6.84
N PRO A 105 9.26 0.10 -6.36
CA PRO A 105 9.58 0.24 -4.94
C PRO A 105 8.38 0.46 -4.02
N ASN A 106 7.27 1.02 -4.50
CA ASN A 106 6.07 1.22 -3.68
C ASN A 106 5.38 -0.11 -3.33
N VAL A 107 5.48 -1.11 -4.21
CA VAL A 107 5.01 -2.47 -3.91
C VAL A 107 5.82 -3.06 -2.75
N VAL A 108 7.13 -2.81 -2.71
CA VAL A 108 7.99 -3.30 -1.62
C VAL A 108 7.71 -2.56 -0.31
N LYS A 109 7.38 -1.27 -0.34
CA LYS A 109 6.89 -0.55 0.85
C LYS A 109 5.61 -1.17 1.40
N ALA A 110 4.66 -1.54 0.52
CA ALA A 110 3.45 -2.26 0.91
C ALA A 110 3.76 -3.67 1.45
N TRP A 111 4.80 -4.34 0.95
CA TRP A 111 5.27 -5.61 1.51
C TRP A 111 5.80 -5.45 2.93
N ALA A 112 6.60 -4.43 3.20
CA ALA A 112 7.11 -4.16 4.55
C ALA A 112 5.95 -3.92 5.53
N LEU A 113 4.96 -3.11 5.15
CA LEU A 113 3.76 -2.88 5.95
C LEU A 113 2.92 -4.15 6.17
N ALA A 114 2.86 -5.04 5.17
CA ALA A 114 2.12 -6.30 5.30
C ALA A 114 2.69 -7.23 6.39
N PHE A 115 3.97 -7.08 6.74
CA PHE A 115 4.57 -7.83 7.85
C PHE A 115 4.10 -7.33 9.23
N ASP A 116 3.68 -6.07 9.35
CA ASP A 116 3.18 -5.51 10.61
C ASP A 116 1.82 -6.13 11.01
N ASP A 117 1.04 -6.59 10.02
CA ASP A 117 -0.26 -7.25 10.22
C ASP A 117 -0.14 -8.77 10.49
N LEU A 118 1.07 -9.35 10.33
CA LEU A 118 1.29 -10.78 10.48
C LEU A 118 1.61 -11.18 11.93
N PRO A 119 1.31 -12.43 12.34
CA PRO A 119 1.63 -12.91 13.68
C PRO A 119 3.13 -12.87 13.97
N GLU A 120 3.48 -12.49 15.19
CA GLU A 120 4.86 -12.51 15.65
C GLU A 120 5.31 -13.91 16.02
N CYS A 121 6.07 -14.54 15.14
CA CYS A 121 6.65 -15.86 15.38
C CYS A 121 7.93 -16.05 14.56
N GLU A 122 8.68 -17.09 14.88
CA GLU A 122 9.93 -17.41 14.19
C GLU A 122 9.73 -17.68 12.69
N LEU A 123 8.59 -18.29 12.31
CA LEU A 123 8.24 -18.53 10.93
C LEU A 123 8.14 -17.22 10.13
N ILE A 124 7.46 -16.21 10.67
CA ILE A 124 7.29 -14.90 10.01
C ILE A 124 8.60 -14.12 10.03
N ALA A 125 9.38 -14.17 11.12
CA ALA A 125 10.70 -13.55 11.18
C ALA A 125 11.67 -14.17 10.13
N SER A 126 11.67 -15.48 9.98
CA SER A 126 12.44 -16.19 8.95
C SER A 126 11.96 -15.82 7.53
N HIS A 127 10.66 -15.69 7.35
CA HIS A 127 10.10 -15.26 6.06
C HIS A 127 10.48 -13.81 5.71
N PHE A 128 10.49 -12.91 6.68
CA PHE A 128 10.98 -11.54 6.50
C PHE A 128 12.44 -11.53 6.00
N GLN A 129 13.31 -12.34 6.61
CA GLN A 129 14.70 -12.47 6.15
C GLN A 129 14.78 -13.04 4.73
N THR A 130 13.93 -14.01 4.39
CA THR A 130 13.85 -14.57 3.04
C THR A 130 13.46 -13.50 2.00
N VAL A 131 12.48 -12.64 2.32
CA VAL A 131 12.07 -11.52 1.46
C VAL A 131 13.21 -10.50 1.33
N LYS A 132 13.84 -10.14 2.45
CA LYS A 132 14.99 -9.22 2.46
C LYS A 132 16.14 -9.75 1.59
N GLU A 133 16.45 -11.04 1.69
CA GLU A 133 17.50 -11.68 0.87
C GLU A 133 17.14 -11.68 -0.62
N PHE A 134 15.89 -11.98 -0.96
CA PHE A 134 15.37 -11.89 -2.33
C PHE A 134 15.53 -10.49 -2.93
N LEU A 135 15.32 -9.44 -2.12
CA LEU A 135 15.43 -8.06 -2.58
C LEU A 135 16.87 -7.58 -2.79
N LYS A 136 17.89 -8.32 -2.34
CA LYS A 136 19.30 -7.98 -2.62
C LYS A 136 19.65 -7.98 -4.11
N GLU A 137 18.90 -8.71 -4.91
CA GLU A 137 19.06 -8.74 -6.38
C GLU A 137 18.50 -7.47 -7.06
N TYR A 138 17.79 -6.61 -6.30
CA TYR A 138 17.15 -5.39 -6.80
C TYR A 138 17.97 -4.14 -6.43
N THR A 139 17.65 -3.01 -7.07
CA THR A 139 18.28 -1.71 -6.78
C THR A 139 17.94 -1.18 -5.38
N LYS A 140 18.76 -0.27 -4.84
CA LYS A 140 18.59 0.30 -3.49
C LYS A 140 17.16 0.74 -3.12
N PRO A 141 16.39 1.45 -3.98
CA PRO A 141 15.03 1.84 -3.62
C PRO A 141 14.08 0.68 -3.29
N PHE A 142 14.36 -0.53 -3.81
CA PHE A 142 13.61 -1.73 -3.44
C PHE A 142 14.07 -2.34 -2.11
N GLN A 143 15.33 -2.12 -1.71
CA GLN A 143 15.91 -2.69 -0.49
C GLN A 143 15.57 -1.87 0.75
N GLU A 144 15.56 -0.53 0.65
CA GLU A 144 15.36 0.42 1.75
C GLU A 144 14.17 0.10 2.68
N PRO A 145 12.98 -0.34 2.20
CA PRO A 145 11.87 -0.67 3.10
C PRO A 145 12.18 -1.81 4.08
N PHE A 146 13.14 -2.70 3.73
CA PHE A 146 13.56 -3.84 4.53
C PHE A 146 14.89 -3.63 5.26
N ASP A 147 15.47 -2.45 5.20
CA ASP A 147 16.71 -2.11 5.95
C ASP A 147 16.43 -1.96 7.45
N LYS A 148 15.20 -1.62 7.81
CA LYS A 148 14.77 -1.61 9.21
C LYS A 148 14.64 -3.06 9.70
N PRO A 149 15.07 -3.33 10.97
CA PRO A 149 14.89 -4.66 11.54
C PRO A 149 13.40 -5.00 11.64
N PHE A 150 13.06 -6.28 11.49
CA PHE A 150 11.71 -6.77 11.78
C PHE A 150 11.39 -6.50 13.26
N ARG A 151 10.38 -5.70 13.53
CA ARG A 151 10.04 -5.25 14.88
C ARG A 151 9.13 -6.29 15.54
N LYS A 152 9.46 -6.65 16.78
CA LYS A 152 8.54 -7.41 17.64
C LYS A 152 7.55 -6.44 18.29
N GLY A 153 6.25 -6.73 18.19
CA GLY A 153 5.11 -5.81 18.32
C GLY A 153 4.91 -5.01 19.60
N LEU A 154 5.55 -5.34 20.73
CA LEU A 154 5.42 -4.54 21.96
C LEU A 154 6.23 -3.23 21.95
N ALA A 155 7.32 -3.19 21.18
CA ALA A 155 8.11 -1.97 21.02
C ALA A 155 7.46 -0.94 20.04
N ASN A 156 6.50 -1.37 19.23
CA ASN A 156 5.85 -0.50 18.24
C ASN A 156 4.81 0.44 18.84
N GLN A 157 4.07 0.01 19.87
CA GLN A 157 3.06 0.87 20.50
C GLN A 157 3.70 2.06 21.25
N GLU A 158 4.85 1.85 21.88
CA GLU A 158 5.59 2.94 22.52
C GLU A 158 6.24 3.87 21.50
N GLN A 159 6.78 3.33 20.39
CA GLN A 159 7.41 4.16 19.35
C GLN A 159 6.41 4.85 18.40
N GLU A 160 5.22 4.27 18.20
CA GLU A 160 4.14 4.99 17.49
C GLU A 160 3.60 6.13 18.35
N GLN A 161 3.47 5.92 19.67
CA GLN A 161 3.13 6.98 20.61
C GLN A 161 4.26 8.02 20.76
N GLU A 162 5.53 7.61 20.76
CA GLU A 162 6.67 8.53 20.72
C GLU A 162 6.79 9.25 19.38
N GLN A 163 6.51 8.59 18.24
CA GLN A 163 6.49 9.25 16.92
C GLN A 163 5.26 10.14 16.73
N GLU A 164 4.12 9.86 17.36
CA GLU A 164 3.00 10.79 17.42
C GLU A 164 3.27 11.94 18.42
N GLN A 165 3.95 11.67 19.53
CA GLN A 165 4.40 12.71 20.46
C GLN A 165 5.56 13.52 19.91
N ASP A 166 6.52 12.91 19.21
CA ASP A 166 7.64 13.63 18.57
C ASP A 166 7.16 14.40 17.32
N LYS A 167 6.11 13.94 16.63
CA LYS A 167 5.36 14.75 15.65
C LYS A 167 4.60 15.91 16.29
N SER A 168 4.31 15.85 17.59
CA SER A 168 3.72 16.96 18.36
C SER A 168 4.77 17.92 18.94
N ILE A 169 6.05 17.51 19.02
CA ILE A 169 7.17 18.32 19.55
C ILE A 169 8.14 18.76 18.43
N ALA A 170 8.18 18.06 17.28
CA ALA A 170 8.80 18.57 16.07
C ALA A 170 8.05 19.84 15.69
N HIS A 171 8.73 20.98 15.76
CA HIS A 171 8.27 22.30 15.34
C HIS A 171 7.24 22.18 14.22
N PRO A 172 6.10 22.85 14.30
CA PRO A 172 5.09 22.77 13.28
C PRO A 172 5.74 23.19 11.96
N ARG A 173 6.08 22.22 11.11
CA ARG A 173 5.96 22.47 9.69
C ARG A 173 4.50 22.81 9.55
N GLN A 174 4.23 24.10 9.62
CA GLN A 174 2.94 24.68 9.42
C GLN A 174 2.35 23.95 8.21
N HIS A 175 1.37 23.07 8.44
CA HIS A 175 0.31 22.89 7.49
C HIS A 175 -0.38 24.24 7.40
N VAL A 176 0.30 25.20 6.76
CA VAL A 176 -0.31 26.43 6.36
C VAL A 176 -1.46 25.97 5.48
N ASN A 177 -2.66 26.11 6.00
CA ASN A 177 -3.89 25.76 5.32
C ASN A 177 -3.75 26.31 3.89
N GLY A 178 -4.01 25.50 2.85
CA GLY A 178 -3.84 25.97 1.48
C GLY A 178 -4.55 27.29 1.21
N VAL A 179 -5.61 27.59 1.94
CA VAL A 179 -6.31 28.86 1.96
C VAL A 179 -5.40 29.98 2.52
N GLU A 180 -4.76 29.78 3.69
CA GLU A 180 -3.85 30.76 4.30
C GLU A 180 -2.64 31.08 3.40
N ARG A 181 -2.14 30.09 2.65
CA ARG A 181 -1.05 30.31 1.68
C ARG A 181 -1.49 31.19 0.51
N LEU A 182 -2.69 31.01 0.02
CA LEU A 182 -3.25 31.80 -1.08
C LEU A 182 -3.63 33.19 -0.61
N THR A 183 -4.19 33.35 0.59
CA THR A 183 -4.53 34.64 1.18
C THR A 183 -3.28 35.45 1.47
N ALA A 184 -2.17 34.83 1.90
CA ALA A 184 -0.86 35.47 2.04
C ALA A 184 -0.30 36.04 0.71
N LEU A 185 -0.77 35.53 -0.44
CA LEU A 185 -0.47 36.02 -1.77
C LEU A 185 -1.50 37.03 -2.30
N GLY A 186 -2.39 37.53 -1.42
CA GLY A 186 -3.41 38.53 -1.75
C GLY A 186 -4.67 37.95 -2.41
N VAL A 187 -4.87 36.61 -2.39
CA VAL A 187 -6.06 35.98 -2.93
C VAL A 187 -7.21 36.12 -1.92
N ASP A 188 -8.41 36.47 -2.39
CA ASP A 188 -9.62 36.46 -1.58
C ASP A 188 -9.90 35.07 -1.01
N GLU A 189 -10.34 35.02 0.25
CA GLU A 189 -10.53 33.78 1.00
C GLU A 189 -11.54 32.83 0.31
N GLN A 190 -12.62 33.37 -0.24
CA GLN A 190 -13.62 32.57 -0.94
C GLN A 190 -13.08 32.01 -2.25
N ALA A 191 -12.39 32.85 -3.05
CA ALA A 191 -11.75 32.41 -4.30
C ALA A 191 -10.68 31.33 -4.04
N ALA A 192 -9.94 31.43 -2.93
CA ALA A 192 -8.97 30.42 -2.51
C ALA A 192 -9.66 29.10 -2.17
N LYS A 193 -10.76 29.11 -1.42
CA LYS A 193 -11.57 27.92 -1.08
C LYS A 193 -12.13 27.24 -2.33
N ASP A 194 -12.71 28.03 -3.25
CA ASP A 194 -13.32 27.52 -4.48
C ASP A 194 -12.26 26.87 -5.37
N TRP A 195 -11.13 27.51 -5.55
CA TRP A 195 -10.06 26.95 -6.37
C TRP A 195 -9.44 25.67 -5.76
N ILE A 196 -9.28 25.62 -4.43
CA ILE A 196 -8.83 24.40 -3.74
C ILE A 196 -9.85 23.27 -3.91
N ALA A 197 -11.14 23.56 -3.87
CA ALA A 197 -12.20 22.58 -4.10
C ALA A 197 -12.13 22.01 -5.54
N ILE A 198 -11.94 22.88 -6.53
CA ILE A 198 -11.75 22.49 -7.93
C ILE A 198 -10.50 21.60 -8.09
N ARG A 199 -9.36 21.99 -7.51
CA ARG A 199 -8.14 21.19 -7.54
C ARG A 199 -8.34 19.82 -6.90
N LYS A 200 -9.07 19.75 -5.79
CA LYS A 200 -9.42 18.50 -5.10
C LYS A 200 -10.29 17.61 -5.99
N ALA A 201 -11.26 18.16 -6.68
CA ALA A 201 -12.10 17.43 -7.63
C ALA A 201 -11.26 16.84 -8.79
N HIS A 202 -10.24 17.57 -9.25
CA HIS A 202 -9.28 17.11 -10.27
C HIS A 202 -8.13 16.27 -9.72
N ARG A 203 -8.16 15.85 -8.43
CA ARG A 203 -7.10 15.11 -7.74
C ARG A 203 -5.72 15.76 -7.85
N ALA A 204 -5.66 17.09 -7.89
CA ALA A 204 -4.46 17.91 -8.03
C ALA A 204 -4.20 18.69 -6.72
N PRO A 205 -3.49 18.14 -5.73
CA PRO A 205 -3.25 18.81 -4.45
C PRO A 205 -2.49 20.14 -4.65
N LEU A 206 -2.73 21.10 -3.74
CA LEU A 206 -2.02 22.38 -3.75
C LEU A 206 -0.63 22.18 -3.11
N THR A 207 0.35 21.84 -3.92
CA THR A 207 1.75 21.69 -3.52
C THR A 207 2.49 23.01 -3.60
N GLU A 208 3.67 23.07 -2.98
CA GLU A 208 4.55 24.24 -3.06
C GLU A 208 4.98 24.56 -4.50
N THR A 209 5.25 23.52 -5.28
CA THR A 209 5.55 23.64 -6.72
C THR A 209 4.37 24.24 -7.48
N ALA A 210 3.14 23.78 -7.22
CA ALA A 210 1.95 24.32 -7.88
C ALA A 210 1.71 25.80 -7.56
N VAL A 211 2.06 26.27 -6.38
CA VAL A 211 2.00 27.70 -6.02
C VAL A 211 3.09 28.50 -6.74
N LYS A 212 4.31 27.97 -6.82
CA LYS A 212 5.40 28.61 -7.58
C LYS A 212 5.10 28.70 -9.07
N ASP A 213 4.56 27.62 -9.66
CA ASP A 213 4.13 27.60 -11.05
C ASP A 213 3.04 28.64 -11.32
N LEU A 214 2.04 28.74 -10.43
CA LEU A 214 1.01 29.76 -10.51
C LEU A 214 1.58 31.18 -10.49
N GLN A 215 2.52 31.47 -9.57
CA GLN A 215 3.19 32.77 -9.47
C GLN A 215 3.96 33.09 -10.75
N CYS A 216 4.72 32.11 -11.26
CA CYS A 216 5.50 32.25 -12.48
C CYS A 216 4.58 32.55 -13.69
N GLU A 217 3.50 31.80 -13.87
CA GLU A 217 2.59 31.95 -14.99
C GLU A 217 1.75 33.25 -14.90
N ALA A 218 1.35 33.67 -13.70
CA ALA A 218 0.70 34.95 -13.47
C ALA A 218 1.64 36.11 -13.79
N GLY A 219 2.93 36.00 -13.38
CA GLY A 219 3.97 36.99 -13.71
C GLY A 219 4.19 37.13 -15.22
N LYS A 220 4.24 36.03 -15.98
CA LYS A 220 4.35 36.02 -17.44
C LYS A 220 3.12 36.68 -18.11
N ALA A 221 1.93 36.52 -17.54
CA ALA A 221 0.70 37.11 -18.01
C ALA A 221 0.56 38.61 -17.60
N GLY A 222 1.42 39.12 -16.72
CA GLY A 222 1.37 40.49 -16.23
C GLY A 222 0.21 40.78 -15.28
N ILE A 223 -0.34 39.73 -14.61
CA ILE A 223 -1.48 39.85 -13.70
C ILE A 223 -1.11 39.41 -12.26
N PRO A 224 -1.79 39.95 -11.25
CA PRO A 224 -1.62 39.50 -9.86
C PRO A 224 -2.03 38.04 -9.70
N VAL A 225 -1.40 37.33 -8.75
CA VAL A 225 -1.75 35.94 -8.41
C VAL A 225 -3.23 35.80 -8.02
N ALA A 226 -3.76 36.79 -7.30
CA ALA A 226 -5.18 36.86 -6.92
C ALA A 226 -6.11 36.76 -8.15
N GLN A 227 -5.79 37.51 -9.20
CA GLN A 227 -6.56 37.50 -10.44
C GLN A 227 -6.43 36.15 -11.18
N ALA A 228 -5.24 35.57 -11.22
CA ALA A 228 -5.01 34.26 -11.82
C ALA A 228 -5.82 33.17 -11.10
N VAL A 229 -5.90 33.18 -9.77
CA VAL A 229 -6.73 32.24 -8.99
C VAL A 229 -8.21 32.46 -9.26
N LEU A 230 -8.69 33.69 -9.32
CA LEU A 230 -10.08 33.99 -9.62
C LEU A 230 -10.50 33.49 -11.01
N ILE A 231 -9.64 33.66 -12.02
CA ILE A 231 -9.85 33.12 -13.36
C ILE A 231 -9.91 31.58 -13.33
N CYS A 232 -8.99 30.95 -12.60
CA CYS A 232 -8.98 29.50 -12.44
C CYS A 232 -10.27 29.00 -11.75
N ALA A 233 -10.74 29.69 -10.72
CA ALA A 233 -11.99 29.36 -10.03
C ALA A 233 -13.20 29.47 -10.95
N ARG A 234 -13.33 30.57 -11.70
CA ARG A 234 -14.44 30.79 -12.66
C ARG A 234 -14.45 29.77 -13.81
N LYS A 235 -13.29 29.44 -14.34
CA LYS A 235 -13.16 28.50 -15.49
C LYS A 235 -12.97 27.03 -15.06
N SER A 236 -13.05 26.72 -13.76
CA SER A 236 -12.83 25.37 -13.20
C SER A 236 -11.47 24.76 -13.60
N TRP A 237 -10.44 25.59 -13.71
CA TRP A 237 -9.10 25.15 -14.06
C TRP A 237 -8.28 24.74 -12.83
N ARG A 238 -7.58 23.61 -12.93
CA ARG A 238 -6.67 23.13 -11.88
C ARG A 238 -5.39 23.95 -11.72
N GLY A 239 -5.05 24.83 -12.70
CA GLY A 239 -3.88 25.69 -12.71
C GLY A 239 -4.04 26.78 -13.75
N PHE A 240 -3.16 27.81 -13.71
CA PHE A 240 -3.13 28.92 -14.64
C PHE A 240 -1.96 28.76 -15.61
N ASN A 241 -2.16 29.12 -16.89
CA ASN A 241 -1.09 29.23 -17.86
C ASN A 241 -1.30 30.49 -18.71
N HIS A 242 -0.25 31.33 -18.84
CA HIS A 242 -0.31 32.61 -19.56
C HIS A 242 -0.67 32.48 -21.05
N ALA A 243 -0.38 31.31 -21.67
CA ALA A 243 -0.67 31.07 -23.07
C ALA A 243 -2.13 30.66 -23.35
N TRP A 244 -2.95 30.40 -22.32
CA TRP A 244 -4.36 30.07 -22.50
C TRP A 244 -5.19 31.32 -22.81
N LYS A 245 -6.36 31.13 -23.44
CA LYS A 245 -7.35 32.20 -23.64
C LYS A 245 -8.08 32.48 -22.31
N TRP A 246 -7.51 33.36 -21.49
CA TRP A 246 -8.04 33.73 -20.17
C TRP A 246 -8.65 35.13 -20.13
N GLN A 247 -8.44 35.95 -21.20
CA GLN A 247 -8.89 37.34 -21.29
C GLN A 247 -10.39 37.50 -21.52
N ASP A 248 -11.10 36.44 -22.00
CA ASP A 248 -12.53 36.44 -22.22
C ASP A 248 -13.34 36.01 -20.97
N ALA A 249 -12.91 36.41 -19.78
CA ALA A 249 -13.50 36.01 -18.50
C ALA A 249 -14.23 37.16 -17.83
N ASP A 250 -15.15 37.78 -18.58
CA ASP A 250 -16.19 38.70 -18.02
C ASP A 250 -17.43 37.92 -17.59
#